data_328488296cbf4b60c5eb907435ba02ba
#
_entry.id   328488296cbf4b60c5eb907435ba02ba
#
_cell.length_a   1.000
_cell.length_b   1.000
_cell.length_c   1.000
_cell.angle_alpha   90.00
_cell.angle_beta   90.00
_cell.angle_gamma   90.00
#
_symmetry.space_group_name_H-M   'P 1'
#
loop_
_entity.id
_entity.type
_entity.pdbx_description
1 polymer ?
#
loop_
_entity_poly.entity_id
_entity_poly.type
_entity_poly.pdbx_seq_one_letter_code
_entity_poly.pdbx_strand_id
1 'polypeptide(L)'
;MKKYKNIDLWIETSILSLFLIAIEIIFRVLEKITIIDYATIRIILSSIILAFVFEFFISFLSKKKTREIIHGVIIFIVSIYAYIQIGFHNYLGMYISAGTTSQAGAVMNYLKDFLASFHIIQYLIWVPFIIYLAY
;
A
#
# COMPACT_ATOMS: atom_id res chain seq x y z
N MET A 1 15.46 19.43 -22.00
CA MET A 1 15.22 18.50 -20.87
C MET A 1 15.95 19.01 -19.65
N LYS A 2 15.26 19.50 -18.61
CA LYS A 2 15.92 19.81 -17.33
C LYS A 2 16.37 18.48 -16.71
N LYS A 3 17.69 18.33 -16.56
CA LYS A 3 18.32 17.17 -15.94
C LYS A 3 17.72 17.03 -14.53
N TYR A 4 17.01 15.93 -14.29
CA TYR A 4 16.52 15.55 -12.99
C TYR A 4 17.71 15.54 -12.02
N LYS A 5 17.68 16.32 -10.95
CA LYS A 5 18.77 16.28 -9.99
C LYS A 5 18.66 14.95 -9.24
N ASN A 6 19.73 14.18 -9.20
CA ASN A 6 19.78 12.89 -8.49
C ASN A 6 19.28 13.01 -7.03
N ILE A 7 19.43 14.17 -6.42
CA ILE A 7 18.94 14.48 -5.07
C ILE A 7 17.40 14.41 -4.99
N ASP A 8 16.70 14.97 -5.97
CA ASP A 8 15.23 14.96 -5.99
C ASP A 8 14.69 13.51 -6.12
N LEU A 9 15.36 12.69 -6.93
CA LEU A 9 15.04 11.27 -7.07
C LEU A 9 15.15 10.53 -5.74
N TRP A 10 16.26 10.70 -5.02
CA TRP A 10 16.46 10.05 -3.73
C TRP A 10 15.42 10.48 -2.69
N ILE A 11 15.06 11.77 -2.66
CA ILE A 11 14.04 12.28 -1.74
C ILE A 11 12.68 11.68 -2.07
N GLU A 12 12.27 11.70 -3.34
CA GLU A 12 10.98 11.15 -3.78
C GLU A 12 10.89 9.64 -3.51
N THR A 13 11.96 8.88 -3.80
CA THR A 13 12.04 7.44 -3.46
C THR A 13 11.92 7.20 -1.96
N SER A 14 12.60 8.02 -1.13
CA SER A 14 12.54 7.87 0.33
C SER A 14 11.14 8.14 0.86
N ILE A 15 10.47 9.17 0.36
CA ILE A 15 9.10 9.51 0.74
C ILE A 15 8.16 8.36 0.37
N LEU A 16 8.20 7.87 -0.86
CA LEU A 16 7.36 6.75 -1.29
C LEU A 16 7.63 5.49 -0.46
N SER A 17 8.90 5.17 -0.20
CA SER A 17 9.29 4.03 0.66
C SER A 17 8.69 4.14 2.07
N LEU A 18 8.74 5.33 2.68
CA LEU A 18 8.18 5.57 4.01
C LEU A 18 6.68 5.34 4.04
N PHE A 19 5.94 5.80 3.02
CA PHE A 19 4.50 5.57 2.94
C PHE A 19 4.15 4.09 2.76
N LEU A 20 4.88 3.36 1.92
CA LEU A 20 4.68 1.91 1.74
C LEU A 20 4.97 1.13 3.02
N ILE A 21 6.06 1.46 3.73
CA ILE A 21 6.40 0.86 5.02
C ILE A 21 5.33 1.19 6.07
N ALA A 22 4.82 2.43 6.10
CA ALA A 22 3.78 2.83 7.04
C ALA A 22 2.49 2.03 6.83
N ILE A 23 2.04 1.83 5.58
CA ILE A 23 0.87 1.01 5.27
C ILE A 23 1.08 -0.42 5.77
N GLU A 24 2.25 -1.01 5.53
CA GLU A 24 2.56 -2.37 5.97
C GLU A 24 2.61 -2.51 7.49
N ILE A 25 3.19 -1.54 8.19
CA ILE A 25 3.21 -1.55 9.66
C ILE A 25 1.79 -1.45 10.22
N ILE A 26 0.96 -0.53 9.68
CA ILE A 26 -0.44 -0.39 10.09
C ILE A 26 -1.19 -1.69 9.83
N PHE A 27 -1.03 -2.31 8.65
CA PHE A 27 -1.63 -3.58 8.33
C PHE A 27 -1.28 -4.66 9.35
N ARG A 28 -0.01 -4.82 9.71
CA ARG A 28 0.46 -5.80 10.71
C ARG A 28 -0.10 -5.53 12.10
N VAL A 29 -0.17 -4.26 12.52
CA VAL A 29 -0.79 -3.88 13.80
C VAL A 29 -2.26 -4.26 13.82
N LEU A 30 -3.00 -3.97 12.75
CA LEU A 30 -4.42 -4.27 12.64
C LEU A 30 -4.71 -5.77 12.63
N GLU A 31 -3.85 -6.54 11.97
CA GLU A 31 -3.96 -8.00 11.88
C GLU A 31 -3.29 -8.74 13.05
N LYS A 32 -2.78 -7.99 14.05
CA LYS A 32 -2.09 -8.53 15.24
C LYS A 32 -0.90 -9.45 14.89
N ILE A 33 -0.27 -9.19 13.75
CA ILE A 33 0.93 -9.89 13.32
C ILE A 33 2.14 -9.29 14.06
N THR A 34 3.08 -10.12 14.45
CA THR A 34 4.32 -9.67 15.11
C THR A 34 5.04 -8.63 14.25
N ILE A 35 5.39 -7.48 14.89
CA ILE A 35 6.04 -6.36 14.18
C ILE A 35 7.55 -6.59 14.07
N ILE A 36 8.15 -7.26 15.08
CA ILE A 36 9.59 -7.48 15.14
C ILE A 36 9.87 -8.96 14.87
N ASP A 37 9.99 -9.32 13.60
CA ASP A 37 10.39 -10.64 13.15
C ASP A 37 11.24 -10.56 11.86
N TYR A 38 11.78 -11.69 11.44
CA TYR A 38 12.55 -11.77 10.20
C TYR A 38 11.69 -11.40 8.95
N ALA A 39 10.39 -11.68 8.99
CA ALA A 39 9.48 -11.34 7.90
C ALA A 39 9.36 -9.82 7.75
N THR A 40 9.37 -9.06 8.85
CA THR A 40 9.32 -7.59 8.82
C THR A 40 10.53 -6.99 8.08
N ILE A 41 11.72 -7.51 8.32
CA ILE A 41 12.92 -7.05 7.61
C ILE A 41 12.77 -7.28 6.11
N ARG A 42 12.29 -8.46 5.70
CA ARG A 42 12.05 -8.76 4.28
C ARG A 42 11.04 -7.81 3.65
N ILE A 43 9.98 -7.47 4.37
CA ILE A 43 8.93 -6.57 3.89
C ILE A 43 9.45 -5.14 3.76
N ILE A 44 10.20 -4.64 4.75
CA ILE A 44 10.82 -3.32 4.65
C ILE A 44 11.75 -3.25 3.43
N LEU A 45 12.58 -4.27 3.23
CA LEU A 45 13.44 -4.34 2.05
C LEU A 45 12.62 -4.39 0.74
N SER A 46 11.54 -5.18 0.71
CA SER A 46 10.65 -5.26 -0.45
C SER A 46 9.97 -3.93 -0.75
N SER A 47 9.54 -3.20 0.27
CA SER A 47 8.92 -1.87 0.11
C SER A 47 9.90 -0.86 -0.45
N ILE A 48 11.15 -0.89 0.00
CA ILE A 48 12.22 -0.03 -0.52
C ILE A 48 12.50 -0.38 -1.99
N ILE A 49 12.68 -1.66 -2.31
CA ILE A 49 12.93 -2.12 -3.68
C ILE A 49 11.77 -1.73 -4.59
N LEU A 50 10.54 -1.93 -4.13
CA LEU A 50 9.33 -1.58 -4.90
C LEU A 50 9.25 -0.07 -5.15
N ALA A 51 9.58 0.75 -4.15
CA ALA A 51 9.64 2.20 -4.31
C ALA A 51 10.69 2.61 -5.36
N PHE A 52 11.89 1.99 -5.36
CA PHE A 52 12.89 2.24 -6.38
C PHE A 52 12.42 1.85 -7.79
N VAL A 53 11.74 0.72 -7.93
CA VAL A 53 11.19 0.28 -9.22
C VAL A 53 10.16 1.27 -9.74
N PHE A 54 9.22 1.70 -8.91
CA PHE A 54 8.23 2.70 -9.30
C PHE A 54 8.91 4.03 -9.66
N GLU A 55 9.85 4.49 -8.85
CA GLU A 55 10.55 5.74 -9.06
C GLU A 55 11.37 5.73 -10.34
N PHE A 56 11.97 4.59 -10.69
CA PHE A 56 12.65 4.42 -11.97
C PHE A 56 11.71 4.74 -13.14
N PHE A 57 10.49 4.20 -13.14
CA PHE A 57 9.51 4.49 -14.20
C PHE A 57 8.99 5.93 -14.12
N ILE A 58 8.74 6.46 -12.94
CA ILE A 58 8.24 7.82 -12.72
C ILE A 58 9.28 8.87 -13.14
N SER A 59 10.57 8.55 -13.01
CA SER A 59 11.67 9.45 -13.38
C SER A 59 11.69 9.86 -14.85
N PHE A 60 11.07 9.08 -15.74
CA PHE A 60 10.89 9.43 -17.14
C PHE A 60 9.90 10.59 -17.36
N LEU A 61 9.10 10.93 -16.34
CA LEU A 61 8.13 12.00 -16.42
C LEU A 61 8.78 13.35 -16.07
N SER A 62 8.69 14.30 -17.00
CA SER A 62 9.33 15.60 -16.85
C SER A 62 8.61 16.58 -15.90
N LYS A 63 7.29 16.37 -15.66
CA LYS A 63 6.47 17.29 -14.87
C LYS A 63 6.39 16.80 -13.41
N LYS A 64 6.87 17.62 -12.47
CA LYS A 64 6.80 17.33 -11.02
C LYS A 64 5.38 17.01 -10.57
N LYS A 65 4.39 17.82 -10.92
CA LYS A 65 2.98 17.61 -10.57
C LYS A 65 2.44 16.24 -11.02
N THR A 66 2.84 15.77 -12.20
CA THR A 66 2.43 14.44 -12.69
C THR A 66 3.03 13.33 -11.84
N ARG A 67 4.29 13.49 -11.40
CA ARG A 67 4.94 12.51 -10.50
C ARG A 67 4.25 12.44 -9.15
N GLU A 68 3.96 13.59 -8.55
CA GLU A 68 3.22 13.65 -7.27
C GLU A 68 1.85 12.97 -7.38
N ILE A 69 1.11 13.19 -8.47
CA ILE A 69 -0.17 12.51 -8.70
C ILE A 69 0.03 10.99 -8.79
N ILE A 70 1.06 10.51 -9.49
CA ILE A 70 1.32 9.08 -9.63
C ILE A 70 1.73 8.46 -8.30
N HIS A 71 2.54 9.14 -7.48
CA HIS A 71 2.83 8.68 -6.12
C HIS A 71 1.54 8.53 -5.30
N GLY A 72 0.65 9.53 -5.34
CA GLY A 72 -0.65 9.45 -4.67
C GLY A 72 -1.48 8.27 -5.15
N VAL A 73 -1.51 8.00 -6.45
CA VAL A 73 -2.20 6.84 -7.03
C VAL A 73 -1.60 5.52 -6.55
N ILE A 74 -0.27 5.41 -6.49
CA ILE A 74 0.40 4.21 -5.98
C ILE A 74 0.04 3.96 -4.51
N ILE A 75 0.16 5.00 -3.65
CA ILE A 75 -0.18 4.90 -2.23
C ILE A 75 -1.66 4.50 -2.07
N PHE A 76 -2.55 5.09 -2.86
CA PHE A 76 -3.98 4.76 -2.86
C PHE A 76 -4.24 3.30 -3.23
N ILE A 77 -3.63 2.80 -4.32
CA ILE A 77 -3.80 1.40 -4.76
C ILE A 77 -3.28 0.43 -3.69
N VAL A 78 -2.12 0.72 -3.10
CA VAL A 78 -1.55 -0.14 -2.03
C VAL A 78 -2.44 -0.12 -0.78
N SER A 79 -3.01 1.04 -0.42
CA SER A 79 -3.97 1.15 0.69
C SER A 79 -5.26 0.36 0.43
N ILE A 80 -5.81 0.43 -0.81
CA ILE A 80 -6.95 -0.39 -1.22
C ILE A 80 -6.61 -1.87 -1.10
N TYR A 81 -5.47 -2.29 -1.62
CA TYR A 81 -5.06 -3.68 -1.57
C TYR A 81 -4.96 -4.19 -0.13
N ALA A 82 -4.30 -3.43 0.76
CA ALA A 82 -4.20 -3.77 2.17
C ALA A 82 -5.59 -3.81 2.85
N TYR A 83 -6.47 -2.85 2.53
CA TYR A 83 -7.85 -2.82 3.05
C TYR A 83 -8.65 -4.05 2.62
N ILE A 84 -8.56 -4.43 1.35
CA ILE A 84 -9.24 -5.63 0.84
C ILE A 84 -8.68 -6.90 1.50
N GLN A 85 -7.36 -7.00 1.73
CA GLN A 85 -6.74 -8.12 2.45
C GLN A 85 -7.31 -8.28 3.86
N ILE A 86 -7.47 -7.18 4.60
CA ILE A 86 -8.10 -7.16 5.93
C ILE A 86 -9.53 -7.70 5.84
N GLY A 87 -10.31 -7.23 4.85
CA GLY A 87 -11.68 -7.70 4.66
C GLY A 87 -11.77 -9.19 4.35
N PHE A 88 -10.89 -9.70 3.49
CA PHE A 88 -10.83 -11.14 3.20
C PHE A 88 -10.47 -11.96 4.43
N HIS A 89 -9.49 -11.50 5.23
CA HIS A 89 -9.13 -12.16 6.46
C HIS A 89 -10.28 -12.18 7.46
N ASN A 90 -11.00 -11.05 7.63
CA ASN A 90 -12.16 -10.97 8.52
C ASN A 90 -13.32 -11.87 8.09
N TYR A 91 -13.58 -11.93 6.79
CA TYR A 91 -14.76 -12.62 6.25
C TYR A 91 -14.51 -14.10 5.98
N LEU A 92 -13.35 -14.46 5.44
CA LEU A 92 -13.01 -15.81 5.02
C LEU A 92 -11.94 -16.50 5.90
N GLY A 93 -11.31 -15.76 6.84
CA GLY A 93 -10.22 -16.28 7.65
C GLY A 93 -8.91 -16.49 6.88
N MET A 94 -8.78 -15.94 5.68
CA MET A 94 -7.60 -16.08 4.82
C MET A 94 -7.30 -14.81 4.03
N TYR A 95 -6.02 -14.63 3.64
CA TYR A 95 -5.60 -13.55 2.77
C TYR A 95 -5.75 -13.93 1.30
N ILE A 96 -5.94 -12.90 0.45
CA ILE A 96 -5.99 -13.11 -1.00
C ILE A 96 -4.62 -13.57 -1.49
N SER A 97 -4.63 -14.67 -2.23
CA SER A 97 -3.49 -15.20 -2.96
C SER A 97 -3.90 -15.56 -4.39
N ALA A 98 -2.95 -15.88 -5.24
CA ALA A 98 -3.26 -16.32 -6.61
C ALA A 98 -4.20 -17.54 -6.64
N GLY A 99 -4.14 -18.43 -5.64
CA GLY A 99 -5.02 -19.59 -5.53
C GLY A 99 -6.43 -19.28 -5.00
N THR A 100 -6.64 -18.13 -4.37
CA THR A 100 -7.94 -17.73 -3.78
C THR A 100 -8.74 -16.78 -4.67
N THR A 101 -8.24 -16.41 -5.83
CA THR A 101 -8.94 -15.49 -6.78
C THR A 101 -10.29 -16.04 -7.23
N SER A 102 -10.46 -17.37 -7.30
CA SER A 102 -11.74 -18.01 -7.63
C SER A 102 -12.83 -17.72 -6.58
N GLN A 103 -12.45 -17.42 -5.35
CA GLN A 103 -13.38 -17.10 -4.27
C GLN A 103 -13.82 -15.62 -4.29
N ALA A 104 -13.17 -14.77 -5.08
CA ALA A 104 -13.56 -13.37 -5.25
C ALA A 104 -14.99 -13.23 -5.78
N GLY A 105 -15.42 -14.16 -6.65
CA GLY A 105 -16.82 -14.23 -7.14
C GLY A 105 -17.84 -14.48 -6.02
N ALA A 106 -17.49 -15.32 -5.05
CA ALA A 106 -18.37 -15.59 -3.90
C ALA A 106 -18.50 -14.34 -3.01
N VAL A 107 -17.39 -13.61 -2.80
CA VAL A 107 -17.41 -12.35 -2.02
C VAL A 107 -18.31 -11.31 -2.69
N MET A 108 -18.32 -11.21 -4.02
CA MET A 108 -19.20 -10.28 -4.74
C MET A 108 -20.69 -10.57 -4.49
N ASN A 109 -21.07 -11.83 -4.34
CA ASN A 109 -22.46 -12.21 -4.02
C ASN A 109 -22.87 -11.82 -2.59
N TYR A 110 -21.89 -11.70 -1.68
CA TYR A 110 -22.10 -11.36 -0.27
C TYR A 110 -21.42 -10.02 0.09
N LEU A 111 -21.34 -9.10 -0.87
CA LEU A 111 -20.63 -7.82 -0.70
C LEU A 111 -21.05 -7.04 0.54
N LYS A 112 -22.37 -7.06 0.87
CA LYS A 112 -22.90 -6.38 2.05
C LYS A 112 -22.31 -6.95 3.35
N ASP A 113 -22.27 -8.28 3.46
CA ASP A 113 -21.75 -8.96 4.66
C ASP A 113 -20.22 -8.80 4.75
N PHE A 114 -19.56 -8.83 3.60
CA PHE A 114 -18.12 -8.53 3.49
C PHE A 114 -17.82 -7.12 3.99
N LEU A 115 -18.56 -6.10 3.54
CA LEU A 115 -18.38 -4.72 4.00
C LEU A 115 -18.74 -4.55 5.48
N ALA A 116 -19.71 -5.30 5.98
CA ALA A 116 -20.09 -5.29 7.39
C ALA A 116 -19.03 -5.95 8.30
N SER A 117 -18.11 -6.75 7.75
CA SER A 117 -17.04 -7.40 8.50
C SER A 117 -15.93 -6.44 8.96
N PHE A 118 -15.87 -5.22 8.41
CA PHE A 118 -14.86 -4.25 8.77
C PHE A 118 -15.15 -3.58 10.10
N HIS A 119 -14.14 -3.54 10.98
CA HIS A 119 -14.15 -2.77 12.21
C HIS A 119 -13.65 -1.35 11.97
N ILE A 120 -14.17 -0.38 12.74
CA ILE A 120 -13.84 1.04 12.58
C ILE A 120 -12.31 1.31 12.66
N ILE A 121 -11.59 0.55 13.48
CA ILE A 121 -10.14 0.70 13.64
C ILE A 121 -9.37 0.35 12.35
N GLN A 122 -9.93 -0.48 11.49
CA GLN A 122 -9.28 -0.91 10.25
C GLN A 122 -9.22 0.20 9.20
N TYR A 123 -10.02 1.25 9.35
CA TYR A 123 -9.90 2.44 8.51
C TYR A 123 -8.59 3.22 8.73
N LEU A 124 -7.82 2.91 9.78
CA LEU A 124 -6.47 3.46 9.97
C LEU A 124 -5.52 3.16 8.79
N ILE A 125 -5.81 2.13 8.00
CA ILE A 125 -5.02 1.81 6.80
C ILE A 125 -5.01 2.95 5.77
N TRP A 126 -6.01 3.85 5.82
CA TRP A 126 -6.10 5.00 4.94
C TRP A 126 -5.30 6.23 5.41
N VAL A 127 -4.80 6.22 6.64
CA VAL A 127 -4.07 7.34 7.23
C VAL A 127 -2.86 7.75 6.39
N PRO A 128 -2.00 6.84 5.90
CA PRO A 128 -0.87 7.23 5.05
C PRO A 128 -1.32 7.97 3.79
N PHE A 129 -2.39 7.51 3.13
CA PHE A 129 -2.93 8.15 1.94
C PHE A 129 -3.49 9.56 2.26
N ILE A 130 -4.21 9.70 3.37
CA ILE A 130 -4.76 11.01 3.80
C ILE A 130 -3.63 11.98 4.11
N ILE A 131 -2.58 11.53 4.81
CA ILE A 131 -1.39 12.34 5.11
C ILE A 131 -0.71 12.77 3.79
N TYR A 132 -0.59 11.86 2.82
CA TYR A 132 -0.01 12.19 1.53
C TYR A 132 -0.80 13.27 0.79
N LEU A 133 -2.13 13.23 0.83
CA LEU A 133 -2.99 14.26 0.21
C LEU A 133 -2.89 15.63 0.89
N ALA A 134 -2.53 15.67 2.18
CA ALA A 134 -2.37 16.90 2.95
C ALA A 134 -0.98 17.53 2.79
N TYR A 135 -0.01 16.76 2.30
CA TYR A 135 1.37 17.20 2.06
C TYR A 135 1.52 17.90 0.73
#